data_d6c7c974e8ea9fb9d53433b19cfc7e65
#
_entry.id   d6c7c974e8ea9fb9d53433b19cfc7e65
#
_cell.length_a   1.000
_cell.length_b   1.000
_cell.length_c   1.000
_cell.angle_alpha   90.00
_cell.angle_beta   90.00
_cell.angle_gamma   90.00
#
_symmetry.space_group_name_H-M   'P 1'
#
loop_
_entity.id
_entity.type
_entity.pdbx_description
1 polymer ?
#
loop_
_entity_poly.entity_id
_entity_poly.type
_entity_poly.pdbx_seq_one_letter_code
_entity_poly.pdbx_strand_id
1 'polypeptide(L)'
;MPRYSPGSSGGGDVSYTLTSYNTHTTLTNEMPNVIAVAATASLTLTLPDASAATTGKRYYIKDVTGSAGTHNITLSGSSGQKIDGLGTYVISSNWSAVGICTDGSHWYVI
;
A
#
# COMPACT_ATOMS: atom_id res chain seq x y z
N MET A 1 6.93 31.08 -11.72
CA MET A 1 5.69 30.86 -11.91
C MET A 1 4.96 31.28 -10.76
N PRO A 2 4.23 32.05 -11.04
CA PRO A 2 3.45 32.05 -9.93
C PRO A 2 3.01 30.65 -9.76
N ARG A 3 3.09 30.35 -8.61
CA ARG A 3 2.54 29.13 -8.28
C ARG A 3 1.12 29.12 -8.75
N TYR A 4 0.78 28.15 -9.47
CA TYR A 4 -0.59 27.96 -9.82
C TYR A 4 -1.44 27.93 -8.57
N SER A 5 -2.55 28.60 -8.60
CA SER A 5 -3.44 28.64 -7.47
C SER A 5 -4.65 27.76 -7.74
N PRO A 6 -4.61 26.52 -7.34
CA PRO A 6 -5.70 25.59 -7.65
C PRO A 6 -7.00 25.97 -7.01
N GLY A 7 -6.95 26.61 -5.87
CA GLY A 7 -8.18 27.00 -5.20
C GLY A 7 -9.00 27.98 -6.00
N SER A 8 -8.37 28.67 -6.92
CA SER A 8 -9.08 29.63 -7.74
C SER A 8 -9.83 28.99 -8.90
N SER A 9 -9.63 27.73 -9.12
CA SER A 9 -10.13 27.08 -10.31
C SER A 9 -11.56 26.62 -10.21
N GLY A 10 -12.24 26.86 -9.13
CA GLY A 10 -13.60 26.38 -8.97
C GLY A 10 -13.70 24.89 -8.76
N GLY A 11 -12.73 24.15 -9.20
CA GLY A 11 -12.70 22.72 -8.99
C GLY A 11 -12.27 22.33 -7.60
N GLY A 12 -11.86 23.31 -6.81
CA GLY A 12 -11.37 23.05 -5.49
C GLY A 12 -9.94 22.51 -5.49
N ASP A 13 -9.42 22.38 -4.34
CA ASP A 13 -8.06 21.90 -4.15
C ASP A 13 -8.02 20.39 -4.22
N VAL A 14 -6.92 19.88 -4.73
CA VAL A 14 -6.62 18.46 -4.64
C VAL A 14 -5.96 18.22 -3.28
N SER A 15 -6.50 17.29 -2.54
CA SER A 15 -5.95 16.90 -1.24
C SER A 15 -5.35 15.51 -1.31
N TYR A 16 -4.18 15.37 -0.75
CA TYR A 16 -3.52 14.07 -0.62
C TYR A 16 -3.30 13.78 0.85
N THR A 17 -3.57 12.55 1.24
CA THR A 17 -3.41 12.11 2.62
C THR A 17 -2.42 10.97 2.67
N LEU A 18 -1.47 11.05 3.60
CA LEU A 18 -0.61 9.94 3.94
C LEU A 18 -1.00 9.44 5.32
N THR A 19 -1.65 8.30 5.37
CA THR A 19 -2.07 7.66 6.61
C THR A 19 -1.09 6.56 6.96
N SER A 20 -0.66 6.50 8.22
CA SER A 20 0.21 5.43 8.66
C SER A 20 -0.55 4.40 9.47
N TYR A 21 -0.10 3.16 9.36
CA TYR A 21 -0.72 2.00 9.98
C TYR A 21 0.31 1.31 10.88
N ASN A 22 -0.09 0.92 12.07
CA ASN A 22 0.78 0.24 13.01
C ASN A 22 0.23 -1.08 13.52
N THR A 23 -0.87 -1.55 12.95
CA THR A 23 -1.52 -2.81 13.33
C THR A 23 -1.90 -3.57 12.08
N HIS A 24 -2.28 -4.85 12.25
CA HIS A 24 -2.82 -5.63 11.15
C HIS A 24 -3.98 -4.88 10.50
N THR A 25 -3.92 -4.76 9.19
CA THR A 25 -4.88 -3.96 8.43
C THR A 25 -5.24 -4.68 7.15
N THR A 26 -6.52 -4.63 6.78
CA THR A 26 -6.96 -5.07 5.46
C THR A 26 -7.05 -3.83 4.58
N LEU A 27 -6.29 -3.80 3.50
CA LEU A 27 -6.33 -2.70 2.55
C LEU A 27 -7.61 -2.78 1.73
N THR A 28 -8.13 -1.61 1.35
CA THR A 28 -9.34 -1.51 0.54
C THR A 28 -9.04 -0.75 -0.74
N ASN A 29 -9.92 -0.91 -1.73
CA ASN A 29 -9.74 -0.26 -3.03
C ASN A 29 -9.88 1.25 -2.96
N GLU A 30 -10.48 1.79 -1.91
CA GLU A 30 -10.65 3.22 -1.73
C GLU A 30 -9.47 3.89 -1.04
N MET A 31 -8.52 3.12 -0.53
CA MET A 31 -7.36 3.69 0.14
C MET A 31 -6.42 4.37 -0.84
N PRO A 32 -5.67 5.39 -0.39
CA PRO A 32 -4.62 5.99 -1.22
C PRO A 32 -3.61 4.95 -1.67
N ASN A 33 -2.93 5.25 -2.78
CA ASN A 33 -1.96 4.31 -3.35
C ASN A 33 -0.72 4.12 -2.46
N VAL A 34 -0.37 5.11 -1.66
CA VAL A 34 0.80 5.02 -0.78
C VAL A 34 0.33 4.66 0.62
N ILE A 35 0.83 3.57 1.13
CA ILE A 35 0.52 3.03 2.45
C ILE A 35 1.78 3.15 3.30
N ALA A 36 1.75 4.03 4.29
CA ALA A 36 2.85 4.19 5.24
C ALA A 36 2.66 3.20 6.38
N VAL A 37 3.72 2.52 6.78
CA VAL A 37 3.67 1.58 7.90
C VAL A 37 4.63 2.04 8.98
N ALA A 38 4.07 2.29 10.16
CA ALA A 38 4.81 2.70 11.35
C ALA A 38 4.74 1.56 12.37
N ALA A 39 5.36 0.44 12.05
CA ALA A 39 5.22 -0.79 12.82
C ALA A 39 5.90 -0.68 14.18
N THR A 40 5.18 -1.07 15.23
CA THR A 40 5.71 -1.24 16.58
C THR A 40 5.79 -2.71 16.97
N ALA A 41 5.31 -3.58 16.11
CA ALA A 41 5.40 -5.03 16.19
C ALA A 41 5.25 -5.57 14.77
N SER A 42 5.63 -6.81 14.54
CA SER A 42 5.40 -7.43 13.23
C SER A 42 3.89 -7.40 12.91
N LEU A 43 3.57 -7.06 11.68
CA LEU A 43 2.18 -6.91 11.28
C LEU A 43 1.94 -7.46 9.88
N THR A 44 0.68 -7.70 9.58
CA THR A 44 0.24 -8.18 8.27
C THR A 44 -0.73 -7.17 7.67
N LEU A 45 -0.46 -6.82 6.42
CA LEU A 45 -1.40 -6.08 5.59
C LEU A 45 -2.03 -7.08 4.62
N THR A 46 -3.34 -7.24 4.71
CA THR A 46 -4.08 -8.08 3.78
C THR A 46 -4.49 -7.24 2.58
N LEU A 47 -4.12 -7.69 1.40
CA LEU A 47 -4.45 -6.99 0.17
C LEU A 47 -5.95 -7.12 -0.13
N PRO A 48 -6.54 -6.17 -0.86
CA PRO A 48 -7.92 -6.30 -1.30
C PRO A 48 -8.08 -7.50 -2.20
N ASP A 49 -9.31 -7.97 -2.35
CA ASP A 49 -9.63 -8.97 -3.35
C ASP A 49 -9.31 -8.39 -4.73
N ALA A 50 -8.38 -9.02 -5.44
CA ALA A 50 -7.94 -8.53 -6.75
C ALA A 50 -9.09 -8.50 -7.75
N SER A 51 -10.06 -9.40 -7.63
CA SER A 51 -11.19 -9.44 -8.55
C SER A 51 -12.15 -8.26 -8.35
N ALA A 52 -12.10 -7.62 -7.18
CA ALA A 52 -12.90 -6.43 -6.90
C ALA A 52 -12.12 -5.15 -7.15
N ALA A 53 -10.82 -5.23 -7.34
CA ALA A 53 -9.98 -4.07 -7.60
C ALA A 53 -10.04 -3.70 -9.08
N THR A 54 -9.85 -2.42 -9.36
CA THR A 54 -9.65 -1.98 -10.74
C THR A 54 -8.32 -2.56 -11.24
N THR A 55 -8.34 -3.19 -12.41
CA THR A 55 -7.13 -3.70 -13.03
C THR A 55 -6.09 -2.57 -13.14
N GLY A 56 -4.89 -2.86 -12.72
CA GLY A 56 -3.81 -1.87 -12.65
C GLY A 56 -3.77 -1.09 -11.35
N LYS A 57 -4.67 -1.33 -10.41
CA LYS A 57 -4.60 -0.71 -9.09
C LYS A 57 -3.24 -1.01 -8.47
N ARG A 58 -2.62 0.02 -7.90
CA ARG A 58 -1.29 -0.06 -7.31
C ARG A 58 -1.33 0.34 -5.86
N TYR A 59 -0.44 -0.28 -5.09
CA TYR A 59 -0.09 0.21 -3.76
C TYR A 59 1.42 0.28 -3.64
N TYR A 60 1.89 1.27 -2.91
CA TYR A 60 3.28 1.39 -2.52
C TYR A 60 3.32 1.35 -1.01
N ILE A 61 3.91 0.31 -0.46
CA ILE A 61 3.97 0.10 0.98
C ILE A 61 5.36 0.52 1.44
N LYS A 62 5.42 1.43 2.40
CA LYS A 62 6.68 2.02 2.86
C LYS A 62 6.81 1.90 4.36
N ASP A 63 7.94 1.37 4.82
CA ASP A 63 8.34 1.45 6.21
C ASP A 63 8.78 2.88 6.52
N VAL A 64 7.99 3.60 7.31
CA VAL A 64 8.27 5.02 7.61
C VAL A 64 8.91 5.23 8.97
N THR A 65 9.23 4.16 9.70
CA THR A 65 9.88 4.24 11.00
C THR A 65 11.24 3.55 11.04
N GLY A 66 11.65 2.89 9.94
CA GLY A 66 12.91 2.19 9.89
C GLY A 66 12.95 0.94 10.76
N SER A 67 11.82 0.26 10.92
CA SER A 67 11.69 -0.85 11.86
C SER A 67 11.40 -2.19 11.20
N ALA A 68 11.32 -2.27 9.88
CA ALA A 68 10.90 -3.50 9.20
C ALA A 68 11.89 -4.66 9.42
N GLY A 69 13.14 -4.36 9.71
CA GLY A 69 14.12 -5.40 10.02
C GLY A 69 13.87 -6.10 11.36
N THR A 70 13.20 -5.43 12.29
CA THR A 70 12.81 -5.99 13.58
C THR A 70 11.33 -6.35 13.60
N HIS A 71 10.51 -5.53 12.99
CA HIS A 71 9.05 -5.68 12.91
C HIS A 71 8.67 -5.86 11.44
N ASN A 72 8.72 -7.09 10.96
CA ASN A 72 8.47 -7.37 9.56
C ASN A 72 7.06 -6.97 9.16
N ILE A 73 6.94 -6.48 7.94
CA ILE A 73 5.66 -6.14 7.33
C ILE A 73 5.36 -7.24 6.31
N THR A 74 4.32 -8.01 6.56
CA THR A 74 3.92 -9.09 5.67
C THR A 74 2.72 -8.65 4.85
N LEU A 75 2.83 -8.75 3.54
CA LEU A 75 1.70 -8.58 2.64
C LEU A 75 1.09 -9.95 2.39
N SER A 76 -0.23 -10.06 2.49
CA SER A 76 -0.93 -11.32 2.31
C SER A 76 -2.02 -11.16 1.26
N GLY A 77 -2.09 -12.09 0.31
CA GLY A 77 -3.17 -12.11 -0.66
C GLY A 77 -4.48 -12.50 -0.03
N SER A 78 -5.57 -11.98 -0.56
CA SER A 78 -6.93 -12.29 -0.13
C SER A 78 -7.46 -13.48 -0.92
N SER A 79 -8.28 -14.31 -0.28
CA SER A 79 -9.03 -15.39 -0.97
C SER A 79 -8.14 -16.32 -1.81
N GLY A 80 -6.95 -16.65 -1.31
CA GLY A 80 -6.02 -17.53 -2.02
C GLY A 80 -5.28 -16.88 -3.17
N GLN A 81 -5.43 -15.58 -3.36
CA GLN A 81 -4.69 -14.84 -4.38
C GLN A 81 -3.21 -14.76 -4.02
N LYS A 82 -2.38 -14.62 -5.04
CA LYS A 82 -0.93 -14.69 -4.88
C LYS A 82 -0.28 -13.35 -5.14
N ILE A 83 0.91 -13.19 -4.58
CA ILE A 83 1.80 -12.07 -4.85
C ILE A 83 3.05 -12.68 -5.51
N ASP A 84 3.24 -12.45 -6.80
CA ASP A 84 4.30 -13.09 -7.60
C ASP A 84 4.32 -14.61 -7.41
N GLY A 85 3.13 -15.22 -7.37
CA GLY A 85 2.99 -16.67 -7.22
C GLY A 85 3.11 -17.18 -5.80
N LEU A 86 3.31 -16.32 -4.81
CA LEU A 86 3.41 -16.70 -3.39
C LEU A 86 2.24 -16.13 -2.60
N GLY A 87 1.89 -16.80 -1.52
CA GLY A 87 0.78 -16.36 -0.66
C GLY A 87 1.08 -15.07 0.09
N THR A 88 2.34 -14.80 0.37
CA THR A 88 2.77 -13.63 1.13
C THR A 88 4.02 -13.04 0.54
N TYR A 89 4.26 -11.79 0.86
CA TYR A 89 5.51 -11.08 0.57
C TYR A 89 5.93 -10.34 1.84
N VAL A 90 7.18 -10.51 2.28
CA VAL A 90 7.65 -9.95 3.54
C VAL A 90 8.63 -8.82 3.28
N ILE A 91 8.36 -7.66 3.86
CA ILE A 91 9.28 -6.54 3.91
C ILE A 91 10.05 -6.67 5.22
N SER A 92 11.36 -6.90 5.12
CA SER A 92 12.19 -7.23 6.28
C SER A 92 13.45 -6.39 6.38
N SER A 93 13.57 -5.34 5.61
CA SER A 93 14.69 -4.40 5.69
C SER A 93 14.18 -3.03 6.08
N ASN A 94 14.93 -2.36 6.97
CA ASN A 94 14.53 -1.04 7.46
C ASN A 94 14.43 -0.04 6.31
N TRP A 95 13.40 0.80 6.38
CA TRP A 95 13.14 1.85 5.40
C TRP A 95 12.76 1.36 4.01
N SER A 96 12.54 0.07 3.86
CA SER A 96 12.17 -0.50 2.56
C SER A 96 10.79 -0.09 2.13
N ALA A 97 10.59 -0.17 0.83
CA ALA A 97 9.28 -0.01 0.21
C ALA A 97 9.11 -1.06 -0.86
N VAL A 98 7.86 -1.39 -1.16
CA VAL A 98 7.52 -2.28 -2.26
C VAL A 98 6.31 -1.71 -2.99
N GLY A 99 6.37 -1.76 -4.31
CA GLY A 99 5.21 -1.46 -5.14
C GLY A 99 4.57 -2.75 -5.61
N ILE A 100 3.25 -2.78 -5.63
CA ILE A 100 2.48 -3.90 -6.15
C ILE A 100 1.35 -3.40 -7.04
N CYS A 101 0.97 -4.22 -8.01
CA CYS A 101 -0.20 -3.93 -8.83
C CYS A 101 -0.96 -5.22 -9.10
N THR A 102 -2.21 -5.09 -9.55
CA THR A 102 -3.06 -6.25 -9.82
C THR A 102 -3.47 -6.30 -11.29
N ASP A 103 -3.62 -7.52 -11.79
CA ASP A 103 -4.22 -7.79 -13.09
C ASP A 103 -5.71 -8.16 -12.99
N GLY A 104 -6.28 -8.07 -11.79
CA GLY A 104 -7.66 -8.48 -11.55
C GLY A 104 -7.79 -9.89 -11.01
N SER A 105 -6.71 -10.66 -10.95
CA SER A 105 -6.71 -12.04 -10.45
C SER A 105 -5.69 -12.24 -9.34
N HIS A 106 -4.53 -11.68 -9.50
CA HIS A 106 -3.42 -11.78 -8.54
C HIS A 106 -2.70 -10.45 -8.45
N TRP A 107 -1.68 -10.41 -7.60
CA TRP A 107 -0.86 -9.24 -7.37
C TRP A 107 0.56 -9.49 -7.85
N TYR A 108 1.24 -8.44 -8.24
CA TYR A 108 2.60 -8.50 -8.76
C TYR A 108 3.45 -7.40 -8.14
N VAL A 109 4.69 -7.74 -7.81
CA VAL A 109 5.67 -6.75 -7.35
C VAL A 109 6.20 -5.98 -8.56
N ILE A 110 6.25 -4.67 -8.43
CA ILE A 110 6.70 -3.79 -9.52
C ILE A 110 7.89 -2.92 -9.10
#